data_0330f13e22749160cd7bde2b4b2e39f2
#
_entry.id   0330f13e22749160cd7bde2b4b2e39f2
#
_cell.length_a   1.000
_cell.length_b   1.000
_cell.length_c   1.000
_cell.angle_alpha   90.00
_cell.angle_beta   90.00
_cell.angle_gamma   90.00
#
_symmetry.space_group_name_H-M   'P 1'
#
loop_
_entity.id
_entity.type
_entity.pdbx_description
1 polymer ?
#
loop_
_entity_poly.entity_id
_entity_poly.type
_entity_poly.pdbx_seq_one_letter_code
_entity_poly.pdbx_strand_id
1 'polypeptide(L)'
;MNTAHQQNTAHRQSTAHRQSTAPRQNTAHRQSTAPRQNTAHRPGRLAATLLATALAGAGLTVAVAPAAHAAASEAVVKLPISSYSALAVDSVHQRVFIADSNTDYYLNKGTIAVYDFQGGHLATLQTPAHVSGLALSADSGKLYAGLREQIQTYDTTTLEPAVVASTYTDTCGRDLAFSGGQLYFTTPYSQYVGTCATASTYLDGIVDGLHTRTGWNDYGKLQLEAGPGDRMLLGQPRNDKAANPFLTVYDTHDGALVRGAARRFADAAGNGALDLKDMAFSADGGKIAVADAGHGTRLLNTDDLSDAANAYPALPAGATASSVAFSGDGKYLARGAAATGSTPDLLLQPADPADTTAPLEFVFEGSLDGDRVAPRGMEWSADGSRLFTVTTNAAGGQFWLHIIQPPAVQYDTCFTGGLTHSPDQAVAGEPLALRGRLESDGPAPGTPLKVTATRTDPTGTHDLGAATVKADGTFTVLDEPDLVGDATYTVSFPGDLTHRPAEDITHTVTVAKAPTSIALTAPDEGSLGAGITITGTFTAQGKALPDRAVLKVVRTDRLGTGTLSSVTVAADGTFTVEDIPRTRRDVTYTVSWPGDDLHTPSTASATIRITH
;
A
#
# COMPACT_ATOMS: atom_id res chain seq x y z
N MET A 1 56.38 -43.13 -17.20
CA MET A 1 56.32 -44.62 -17.20
C MET A 1 54.86 -44.93 -17.00
N ASN A 2 54.16 -45.09 -18.12
CA ASN A 2 53.68 -46.35 -18.71
C ASN A 2 52.64 -47.02 -17.80
N THR A 3 51.45 -47.41 -18.18
CA THR A 3 50.74 -47.71 -19.42
C THR A 3 49.29 -48.05 -18.98
N ALA A 4 48.21 -47.54 -19.49
CA ALA A 4 47.42 -47.90 -20.64
C ALA A 4 46.94 -49.36 -20.67
N HIS A 5 45.59 -49.56 -20.71
CA HIS A 5 44.83 -50.41 -21.64
C HIS A 5 43.36 -50.43 -21.20
N GLN A 6 42.44 -49.86 -21.94
CA GLN A 6 41.80 -50.25 -23.21
C GLN A 6 40.89 -51.51 -23.14
N GLN A 7 39.62 -51.21 -23.47
CA GLN A 7 38.74 -51.89 -24.46
C GLN A 7 38.00 -53.12 -23.92
N ASN A 8 36.78 -53.46 -24.29
CA ASN A 8 35.97 -53.13 -25.48
C ASN A 8 34.56 -53.76 -25.34
N THR A 9 33.57 -53.08 -25.95
CA THR A 9 32.52 -53.62 -26.85
C THR A 9 31.58 -54.73 -26.32
N ALA A 10 30.36 -54.85 -26.68
CA ALA A 10 29.41 -54.22 -27.60
C ALA A 10 28.10 -55.04 -27.62
N HIS A 11 27.02 -54.40 -28.03
CA HIS A 11 25.86 -54.93 -28.79
C HIS A 11 24.96 -56.01 -28.21
N ARG A 12 23.67 -55.77 -28.05
CA ARG A 12 22.69 -56.10 -29.11
C ARG A 12 21.29 -55.55 -28.79
N GLN A 13 20.74 -54.92 -29.80
CA GLN A 13 19.33 -54.61 -30.02
C GLN A 13 18.48 -55.88 -30.05
N SER A 14 17.22 -55.77 -29.67
CA SER A 14 16.16 -56.50 -30.36
C SER A 14 14.81 -55.79 -30.11
N THR A 15 14.30 -55.27 -31.18
CA THR A 15 12.93 -54.84 -31.47
C THR A 15 11.94 -55.99 -31.41
N ALA A 16 10.73 -55.78 -30.90
CA ALA A 16 9.53 -56.39 -31.48
C ALA A 16 8.26 -55.60 -31.09
N HIS A 17 7.63 -55.06 -32.11
CA HIS A 17 6.23 -54.67 -32.21
C HIS A 17 5.25 -55.72 -31.71
N ARG A 18 4.13 -55.29 -31.11
CA ARG A 18 2.80 -55.67 -31.65
C ARG A 18 1.69 -54.76 -31.11
N GLN A 19 0.94 -54.32 -32.06
CA GLN A 19 -0.28 -53.53 -32.07
C GLN A 19 -1.51 -54.30 -31.57
N SER A 20 -2.55 -53.50 -31.36
CA SER A 20 -3.99 -53.75 -31.60
C SER A 20 -4.71 -54.36 -30.38
N THR A 21 -5.86 -53.92 -29.97
CA THR A 21 -7.07 -53.43 -30.64
C THR A 21 -8.06 -52.92 -29.58
N ALA A 22 -8.71 -51.83 -29.86
CA ALA A 22 -9.97 -51.47 -29.22
C ALA A 22 -11.13 -52.33 -29.78
N PRO A 23 -12.23 -52.44 -29.07
CA PRO A 23 -13.46 -52.11 -29.77
C PRO A 23 -14.44 -51.20 -29.00
N ARG A 24 -15.21 -50.56 -29.83
CA ARG A 24 -16.27 -49.57 -29.62
C ARG A 24 -17.55 -50.17 -29.03
N GLN A 25 -18.28 -49.27 -28.35
CA GLN A 25 -19.74 -49.04 -28.38
C GLN A 25 -20.70 -50.16 -27.96
N ASN A 26 -21.60 -49.85 -27.05
CA ASN A 26 -23.02 -49.74 -27.42
C ASN A 26 -23.90 -48.96 -26.42
N THR A 27 -24.61 -48.05 -26.98
CA THR A 27 -25.78 -47.33 -26.50
C THR A 27 -26.95 -48.25 -26.16
N ALA A 28 -27.68 -47.98 -25.10
CA ALA A 28 -29.14 -48.23 -25.07
C ALA A 28 -29.84 -47.29 -24.07
N HIS A 29 -30.69 -46.47 -24.62
CA HIS A 29 -31.83 -45.79 -23.98
C HIS A 29 -32.73 -46.77 -23.25
N ARG A 30 -33.30 -46.36 -22.11
CA ARG A 30 -34.76 -46.49 -21.90
C ARG A 30 -35.26 -45.53 -20.78
N GLN A 31 -36.30 -44.83 -21.15
CA GLN A 31 -37.18 -43.97 -20.39
C GLN A 31 -38.14 -44.75 -19.47
N SER A 32 -38.77 -43.93 -18.60
CA SER A 32 -40.13 -44.08 -18.04
C SER A 32 -40.19 -44.89 -16.73
N THR A 33 -40.86 -44.47 -15.70
CA THR A 33 -42.13 -43.84 -15.46
C THR A 33 -42.30 -43.64 -13.95
N ALA A 34 -42.91 -42.58 -13.54
CA ALA A 34 -43.49 -42.45 -12.19
C ALA A 34 -44.74 -43.31 -12.02
N PRO A 35 -45.15 -43.66 -10.82
CA PRO A 35 -46.46 -43.21 -10.43
C PRO A 35 -46.63 -42.71 -8.97
N ARG A 36 -47.65 -41.97 -8.86
CA ARG A 36 -48.40 -41.27 -7.83
C ARG A 36 -48.85 -42.08 -6.61
N GLN A 37 -49.01 -41.29 -5.48
CA GLN A 37 -50.14 -41.27 -4.50
C GLN A 37 -50.21 -42.43 -3.48
N ASN A 38 -50.42 -42.22 -2.20
CA ASN A 38 -51.56 -41.63 -1.51
C ASN A 38 -51.39 -41.61 0.02
N THR A 39 -51.92 -40.58 0.64
CA THR A 39 -52.87 -40.40 1.76
C THR A 39 -52.36 -40.53 3.19
N ALA A 40 -52.37 -39.44 3.87
CA ALA A 40 -53.34 -38.92 4.85
C ALA A 40 -53.24 -39.44 6.28
N HIS A 41 -52.98 -38.52 7.22
CA HIS A 41 -53.86 -38.31 8.40
C HIS A 41 -53.51 -37.00 9.13
N ARG A 42 -54.50 -36.13 9.26
CA ARG A 42 -54.66 -35.06 10.25
C ARG A 42 -55.47 -35.67 11.46
N PRO A 43 -55.66 -35.00 12.63
CA PRO A 43 -55.89 -33.57 12.82
C PRO A 43 -55.40 -32.98 14.15
N GLY A 44 -55.50 -31.63 14.29
CA GLY A 44 -55.44 -30.92 15.58
C GLY A 44 -55.60 -29.39 15.37
N ARG A 45 -56.84 -28.92 15.49
CA ARG A 45 -57.23 -27.51 15.37
C ARG A 45 -56.94 -26.74 16.65
N LEU A 46 -56.53 -25.48 16.53
CA LEU A 46 -57.07 -24.40 17.39
C LEU A 46 -57.09 -23.09 16.58
N ALA A 47 -58.24 -22.47 16.59
CA ALA A 47 -58.63 -21.28 15.87
C ALA A 47 -58.19 -20.02 16.61
N ALA A 48 -57.81 -18.98 15.88
CA ALA A 48 -57.94 -17.61 16.34
C ALA A 48 -58.35 -16.70 15.18
N THR A 49 -59.24 -15.87 15.48
CA THR A 49 -60.24 -15.11 14.76
C THR A 49 -59.64 -14.02 13.85
N LEU A 50 -60.15 -13.94 12.64
CA LEU A 50 -60.02 -12.82 11.70
C LEU A 50 -60.70 -11.56 12.24
N LEU A 51 -60.00 -10.43 12.17
CA LEU A 51 -60.60 -9.11 12.07
C LEU A 51 -60.08 -8.45 10.79
N ALA A 52 -60.93 -8.42 9.79
CA ALA A 52 -60.68 -7.72 8.54
C ALA A 52 -61.09 -6.24 8.73
N THR A 53 -60.16 -5.34 8.52
CA THR A 53 -60.42 -3.95 8.17
C THR A 53 -59.70 -3.62 6.88
N ALA A 54 -60.47 -3.37 5.85
CA ALA A 54 -60.03 -2.84 4.57
C ALA A 54 -59.49 -1.42 4.76
N LEU A 55 -58.26 -1.17 4.32
CA LEU A 55 -57.79 0.18 3.98
C LEU A 55 -57.18 0.14 2.58
N ALA A 56 -57.65 1.07 1.79
CA ALA A 56 -57.30 1.27 0.40
C ALA A 56 -55.82 1.66 0.19
N GLY A 57 -55.25 1.11 -0.84
CA GLY A 57 -54.28 1.65 -1.79
C GLY A 57 -53.23 2.64 -1.29
N ALA A 58 -52.07 2.14 -0.84
CA ALA A 58 -50.77 2.75 -1.09
C ALA A 58 -49.82 1.59 -1.33
N GLY A 59 -49.25 1.50 -2.53
CA GLY A 59 -48.23 0.50 -2.86
C GLY A 59 -47.04 0.70 -1.96
N LEU A 60 -46.91 -0.11 -0.92
CA LEU A 60 -45.65 -0.32 -0.25
C LEU A 60 -44.77 -1.15 -1.19
N THR A 61 -43.93 -0.51 -1.98
CA THR A 61 -42.71 -1.15 -2.45
C THR A 61 -41.89 -1.44 -1.19
N VAL A 62 -41.90 -2.68 -0.73
CA VAL A 62 -40.87 -3.17 0.19
C VAL A 62 -39.58 -3.05 -0.60
N ALA A 63 -38.87 -1.95 -0.39
CA ALA A 63 -37.45 -1.89 -0.72
C ALA A 63 -36.81 -3.00 0.13
N VAL A 64 -36.48 -4.12 -0.52
CA VAL A 64 -35.55 -5.08 0.05
C VAL A 64 -34.27 -4.26 0.23
N ALA A 65 -34.00 -3.84 1.46
CA ALA A 65 -32.71 -3.25 1.79
C ALA A 65 -31.64 -4.25 1.30
N PRO A 66 -30.70 -3.84 0.45
CA PRO A 66 -29.60 -4.71 0.08
C PRO A 66 -28.98 -5.18 1.40
N ALA A 67 -28.68 -6.47 1.49
CA ALA A 67 -27.99 -7.01 2.65
C ALA A 67 -26.73 -6.17 2.84
N ALA A 68 -26.59 -5.50 3.98
CA ALA A 68 -25.41 -4.73 4.30
C ALA A 68 -24.22 -5.71 4.31
N HIS A 69 -23.42 -5.69 3.27
CA HIS A 69 -22.19 -6.47 3.18
C HIS A 69 -21.15 -5.74 4.02
N ALA A 70 -20.54 -6.45 4.94
CA ALA A 70 -19.62 -5.87 5.89
C ALA A 70 -18.36 -5.31 5.17
N ALA A 71 -18.03 -4.06 5.43
CA ALA A 71 -16.67 -3.55 5.25
C ALA A 71 -15.67 -4.45 6.00
N ALA A 72 -14.38 -4.32 5.74
CA ALA A 72 -13.36 -5.02 6.51
C ALA A 72 -13.65 -4.86 8.00
N SER A 73 -13.77 -5.97 8.73
CA SER A 73 -14.02 -5.96 10.15
C SER A 73 -12.75 -6.31 10.91
N GLU A 74 -12.57 -5.69 12.06
CA GLU A 74 -11.44 -5.89 12.93
C GLU A 74 -11.90 -6.30 14.32
N ALA A 75 -11.24 -7.32 14.90
CA ALA A 75 -11.32 -7.65 16.31
C ALA A 75 -9.93 -7.51 16.93
N VAL A 76 -9.85 -6.93 18.12
CA VAL A 76 -8.59 -6.64 18.81
C VAL A 76 -8.56 -7.31 20.16
N VAL A 77 -7.46 -8.04 20.46
CA VAL A 77 -7.25 -8.75 21.71
C VAL A 77 -5.90 -8.35 22.31
N LYS A 78 -5.90 -7.86 23.54
CA LYS A 78 -4.65 -7.62 24.26
C LYS A 78 -4.02 -8.95 24.66
N LEU A 79 -2.75 -9.16 24.29
CA LEU A 79 -2.03 -10.39 24.57
C LEU A 79 -1.39 -10.37 25.97
N PRO A 80 -1.44 -11.48 26.72
CA PRO A 80 -0.82 -11.61 28.04
C PRO A 80 0.67 -12.01 27.93
N ILE A 81 1.40 -11.47 26.96
CA ILE A 81 2.81 -11.76 26.70
C ILE A 81 3.68 -10.55 26.98
N SER A 82 4.93 -10.77 27.31
CA SER A 82 5.92 -9.73 27.59
C SER A 82 6.92 -9.53 26.45
N SER A 83 7.05 -10.52 25.59
CA SER A 83 7.86 -10.45 24.37
C SER A 83 7.28 -11.39 23.31
N TYR A 84 7.27 -10.95 22.08
CA TYR A 84 6.78 -11.72 20.94
C TYR A 84 7.93 -12.39 20.20
N SER A 85 7.75 -13.66 19.80
CA SER A 85 8.77 -14.37 19.01
C SER A 85 8.23 -15.04 17.74
N ALA A 86 7.03 -15.57 17.75
CA ALA A 86 6.46 -16.27 16.61
C ALA A 86 4.94 -16.33 16.64
N LEU A 87 4.35 -16.42 15.46
CA LEU A 87 2.94 -16.63 15.19
C LEU A 87 2.79 -17.87 14.34
N ALA A 88 1.75 -18.68 14.57
CA ALA A 88 1.35 -19.77 13.67
C ALA A 88 -0.18 -19.90 13.65
N VAL A 89 -0.75 -20.04 12.44
CA VAL A 89 -2.20 -20.08 12.20
C VAL A 89 -2.62 -21.47 11.71
N ASP A 90 -3.33 -22.20 12.55
CA ASP A 90 -3.93 -23.50 12.22
C ASP A 90 -5.34 -23.31 11.68
N SER A 91 -5.47 -23.33 10.36
CA SER A 91 -6.76 -23.17 9.69
C SER A 91 -7.67 -24.41 9.80
N VAL A 92 -7.10 -25.59 10.06
CA VAL A 92 -7.87 -26.84 10.20
C VAL A 92 -8.66 -26.85 11.49
N HIS A 93 -8.01 -26.48 12.61
CA HIS A 93 -8.63 -26.45 13.93
C HIS A 93 -9.07 -25.05 14.37
N GLN A 94 -8.91 -24.04 13.48
CA GLN A 94 -9.22 -22.63 13.71
C GLN A 94 -8.54 -22.09 14.99
N ARG A 95 -7.23 -22.27 15.08
CA ARG A 95 -6.39 -21.86 16.20
C ARG A 95 -5.27 -20.94 15.80
N VAL A 96 -4.97 -19.99 16.65
CA VAL A 96 -3.84 -19.06 16.52
C VAL A 96 -2.91 -19.30 17.70
N PHE A 97 -1.66 -19.62 17.41
CA PHE A 97 -0.62 -19.86 18.40
C PHE A 97 0.35 -18.68 18.42
N ILE A 98 0.55 -18.06 19.57
CA ILE A 98 1.41 -16.89 19.75
C ILE A 98 2.44 -17.20 20.84
N ALA A 99 3.71 -17.19 20.45
CA ALA A 99 4.81 -17.52 21.34
C ALA A 99 5.35 -16.28 22.07
N ASP A 100 5.50 -16.42 23.38
CA ASP A 100 6.22 -15.47 24.26
C ASP A 100 7.64 -15.98 24.48
N SER A 101 8.63 -15.23 24.02
CA SER A 101 10.03 -15.59 24.21
C SER A 101 10.53 -15.38 25.62
N ASN A 102 9.81 -14.71 26.49
CA ASN A 102 10.17 -14.26 27.83
C ASN A 102 11.67 -14.03 28.01
N THR A 103 12.11 -12.80 27.92
CA THR A 103 13.54 -12.43 27.91
C THR A 103 14.26 -12.66 29.26
N ASP A 104 13.55 -13.12 30.29
CA ASP A 104 14.20 -13.45 31.55
C ASP A 104 14.96 -14.78 31.43
N TYR A 105 16.22 -14.66 31.04
CA TYR A 105 17.16 -15.76 30.87
C TYR A 105 17.24 -16.71 32.09
N TYR A 106 16.92 -16.21 33.28
CA TYR A 106 17.00 -16.98 34.54
C TYR A 106 15.74 -17.79 34.81
N LEU A 107 14.58 -17.42 34.27
CA LEU A 107 13.34 -18.12 34.56
C LEU A 107 13.13 -19.37 33.71
N ASN A 108 13.89 -19.58 32.64
CA ASN A 108 13.86 -20.76 31.75
C ASN A 108 12.44 -21.25 31.39
N LYS A 109 11.49 -20.34 31.27
CA LYS A 109 10.10 -20.67 30.95
C LYS A 109 9.63 -19.76 29.86
N GLY A 110 8.90 -20.32 28.91
CA GLY A 110 8.16 -19.59 27.90
C GLY A 110 6.70 -20.00 27.91
N THR A 111 5.89 -19.34 27.11
CA THR A 111 4.49 -19.69 26.92
C THR A 111 4.10 -19.63 25.45
N ILE A 112 3.06 -20.40 25.10
CA ILE A 112 2.37 -20.26 23.83
C ILE A 112 0.90 -19.99 24.17
N ALA A 113 0.42 -18.79 23.88
CA ALA A 113 -0.99 -18.44 24.02
C ALA A 113 -1.75 -18.98 22.80
N VAL A 114 -2.90 -19.59 23.04
CA VAL A 114 -3.74 -20.21 22.01
C VAL A 114 -5.07 -19.48 21.98
N TYR A 115 -5.45 -18.99 20.80
CA TYR A 115 -6.71 -18.29 20.56
C TYR A 115 -7.51 -19.00 19.47
N ASP A 116 -8.84 -18.81 19.50
CA ASP A 116 -9.67 -19.14 18.33
C ASP A 116 -9.62 -18.03 17.27
N PHE A 117 -10.24 -18.29 16.12
CA PHE A 117 -10.29 -17.33 15.02
C PHE A 117 -11.17 -16.09 15.28
N GLN A 118 -11.86 -16.02 16.41
CA GLN A 118 -12.63 -14.89 16.88
C GLN A 118 -11.92 -14.08 17.97
N GLY A 119 -10.71 -14.53 18.40
CA GLY A 119 -9.93 -13.90 19.46
C GLY A 119 -10.27 -14.40 20.87
N GLY A 120 -11.08 -15.45 20.98
CA GLY A 120 -11.35 -16.12 22.25
C GLY A 120 -10.11 -16.87 22.74
N HIS A 121 -9.63 -16.59 23.96
CA HIS A 121 -8.50 -17.30 24.55
C HIS A 121 -8.89 -18.74 24.90
N LEU A 122 -8.22 -19.72 24.32
CA LEU A 122 -8.48 -21.15 24.50
C LEU A 122 -7.57 -21.77 25.58
N ALA A 123 -6.27 -21.49 25.54
CA ALA A 123 -5.29 -22.08 26.45
C ALA A 123 -3.99 -21.25 26.50
N THR A 124 -3.18 -21.51 27.52
CA THR A 124 -1.79 -21.05 27.61
C THR A 124 -0.91 -22.26 27.91
N LEU A 125 -0.11 -22.66 26.91
CA LEU A 125 0.82 -23.78 27.03
C LEU A 125 2.09 -23.30 27.73
N GLN A 126 2.50 -23.98 28.77
CA GLN A 126 3.75 -23.70 29.48
C GLN A 126 4.87 -24.51 28.81
N THR A 127 5.99 -23.87 28.54
CA THR A 127 7.17 -24.52 27.95
C THR A 127 8.32 -24.54 28.98
N PRO A 128 9.19 -25.57 28.94
CA PRO A 128 10.31 -25.66 29.87
C PRO A 128 11.42 -24.63 29.61
N ALA A 129 11.39 -23.97 28.47
CA ALA A 129 12.32 -22.90 28.06
C ALA A 129 11.59 -21.88 27.19
N HIS A 130 12.21 -20.73 26.93
CA HIS A 130 11.67 -19.73 26.00
C HIS A 130 11.43 -20.34 24.61
N VAL A 131 10.36 -19.91 23.97
CA VAL A 131 9.99 -20.30 22.61
C VAL A 131 10.57 -19.27 21.64
N SER A 132 11.28 -19.70 20.60
CA SER A 132 11.92 -18.81 19.67
C SER A 132 11.40 -18.90 18.23
N GLY A 133 10.66 -19.96 17.90
CA GLY A 133 10.02 -20.15 16.61
C GLY A 133 8.92 -21.19 16.70
N LEU A 134 7.95 -21.10 15.80
CA LEU A 134 6.83 -22.02 15.64
C LEU A 134 6.75 -22.48 14.18
N ALA A 135 6.29 -23.70 13.95
CA ALA A 135 5.90 -24.21 12.65
C ALA A 135 4.81 -25.26 12.81
N LEU A 136 3.88 -25.33 11.84
CA LEU A 136 2.86 -26.39 11.76
C LEU A 136 3.28 -27.49 10.82
N SER A 137 2.87 -28.73 11.08
CA SER A 137 2.94 -29.81 10.08
C SER A 137 1.97 -29.52 8.92
N ALA A 138 2.21 -30.12 7.76
CA ALA A 138 1.40 -29.89 6.56
C ALA A 138 -0.10 -30.24 6.76
N ASP A 139 -0.39 -31.22 7.60
CA ASP A 139 -1.75 -31.61 7.95
C ASP A 139 -2.33 -30.83 9.12
N SER A 140 -1.60 -29.83 9.63
CA SER A 140 -1.91 -29.07 10.83
C SER A 140 -2.10 -29.93 12.11
N GLY A 141 -1.74 -31.21 12.09
CA GLY A 141 -1.90 -32.10 13.25
C GLY A 141 -0.89 -31.85 14.36
N LYS A 142 0.22 -31.16 14.06
CA LYS A 142 1.28 -30.88 15.03
C LYS A 142 1.76 -29.45 14.92
N LEU A 143 1.89 -28.80 16.08
CA LEU A 143 2.65 -27.55 16.24
C LEU A 143 4.05 -27.90 16.75
N TYR A 144 5.08 -27.48 16.04
CA TYR A 144 6.48 -27.55 16.46
C TYR A 144 6.90 -26.26 17.14
N ALA A 145 7.55 -26.35 18.28
CA ALA A 145 8.09 -25.22 19.03
C ALA A 145 9.59 -25.38 19.22
N GLY A 146 10.35 -24.41 18.75
CA GLY A 146 11.80 -24.33 18.94
C GLY A 146 12.13 -23.81 20.33
N LEU A 147 12.71 -24.67 21.16
CA LEU A 147 13.17 -24.32 22.49
C LEU A 147 14.70 -24.32 22.54
N ARG A 148 15.25 -23.86 23.66
CA ARG A 148 16.69 -23.70 23.84
C ARG A 148 17.51 -24.97 23.55
N GLU A 149 17.05 -26.14 24.01
CA GLU A 149 17.81 -27.40 23.93
C GLU A 149 17.03 -28.53 23.27
N GLN A 150 15.83 -28.23 22.76
CA GLN A 150 14.97 -29.22 22.15
C GLN A 150 13.97 -28.62 21.17
N ILE A 151 13.44 -29.47 20.30
CA ILE A 151 12.20 -29.22 19.58
C ILE A 151 11.09 -29.97 20.30
N GLN A 152 10.05 -29.27 20.67
CA GLN A 152 8.86 -29.81 21.29
C GLN A 152 7.69 -29.73 20.31
N THR A 153 6.82 -30.73 20.29
CA THR A 153 5.56 -30.68 19.56
C THR A 153 4.38 -30.60 20.51
N TYR A 154 3.31 -30.08 19.98
CA TYR A 154 1.97 -30.16 20.58
C TYR A 154 1.04 -30.74 19.53
N ASP A 155 0.20 -31.71 19.95
CA ASP A 155 -0.95 -32.10 19.15
C ASP A 155 -1.92 -30.91 19.07
N THR A 156 -2.26 -30.48 17.87
CA THR A 156 -3.04 -29.26 17.70
C THR A 156 -4.50 -29.40 18.12
N THR A 157 -5.01 -30.63 18.27
CA THR A 157 -6.37 -30.93 18.76
C THR A 157 -6.42 -30.96 20.29
N THR A 158 -5.51 -31.74 20.90
CA THR A 158 -5.52 -31.98 22.35
C THR A 158 -4.64 -31.02 23.13
N LEU A 159 -3.70 -30.35 22.48
CA LEU A 159 -2.65 -29.48 23.03
C LEU A 159 -1.64 -30.25 23.94
N GLU A 160 -1.59 -31.56 23.86
CA GLU A 160 -0.67 -32.37 24.61
C GLU A 160 0.76 -32.27 24.07
N PRO A 161 1.77 -32.07 24.92
CA PRO A 161 3.16 -31.93 24.51
C PRO A 161 3.87 -33.26 24.29
N ALA A 162 4.79 -33.29 23.32
CA ALA A 162 5.76 -34.37 23.17
C ALA A 162 7.14 -33.79 22.73
N VAL A 163 8.24 -34.37 23.22
CA VAL A 163 9.59 -34.00 22.76
C VAL A 163 9.91 -34.78 21.49
N VAL A 164 10.26 -34.09 20.41
CA VAL A 164 10.61 -34.72 19.13
C VAL A 164 12.10 -34.98 19.02
N ALA A 165 12.92 -34.00 19.41
CA ALA A 165 14.36 -34.11 19.33
C ALA A 165 15.04 -33.26 20.42
N SER A 166 16.13 -33.80 21.00
CA SER A 166 17.07 -32.98 21.74
C SER A 166 18.03 -32.32 20.74
N THR A 167 18.35 -31.06 20.95
CA THR A 167 19.21 -30.26 20.10
C THR A 167 20.38 -29.71 20.90
N TYR A 168 21.37 -29.11 20.22
CA TYR A 168 22.43 -28.38 20.93
C TYR A 168 21.85 -27.15 21.63
N THR A 169 22.45 -26.77 22.74
CA THR A 169 22.06 -25.56 23.47
C THR A 169 22.09 -24.36 22.54
N ASP A 170 20.97 -23.68 22.45
CA ASP A 170 20.80 -22.46 21.69
C ASP A 170 20.59 -21.28 22.64
N THR A 171 21.38 -20.24 22.45
CA THR A 171 21.29 -19.00 23.23
C THR A 171 20.73 -17.84 22.42
N CYS A 172 20.42 -18.06 21.13
CA CYS A 172 20.12 -17.00 20.19
C CYS A 172 18.74 -17.08 19.51
N GLY A 173 17.99 -18.13 19.82
CA GLY A 173 16.69 -18.40 19.19
C GLY A 173 16.79 -19.16 17.88
N ARG A 174 15.87 -20.09 17.70
CA ARG A 174 15.71 -20.93 16.48
C ARG A 174 14.57 -20.41 15.66
N ASP A 175 14.72 -20.51 14.36
CA ASP A 175 13.61 -20.38 13.43
C ASP A 175 13.27 -21.76 12.85
N LEU A 176 12.01 -21.97 12.55
CA LEU A 176 11.47 -23.26 12.11
C LEU A 176 10.65 -23.09 10.84
N ALA A 177 10.75 -24.07 9.94
CA ALA A 177 9.88 -24.22 8.78
C ALA A 177 9.58 -25.70 8.54
N PHE A 178 8.33 -26.04 8.26
CA PHE A 178 7.93 -27.38 7.82
C PHE A 178 7.71 -27.36 6.32
N SER A 179 8.50 -28.14 5.58
CA SER A 179 8.47 -28.16 4.12
C SER A 179 8.90 -29.52 3.60
N GLY A 180 8.33 -30.00 2.48
CA GLY A 180 8.68 -31.30 1.90
C GLY A 180 8.44 -32.49 2.83
N GLY A 181 7.46 -32.40 3.73
CA GLY A 181 7.15 -33.43 4.71
C GLY A 181 8.07 -33.48 5.93
N GLN A 182 9.00 -32.53 6.07
CA GLN A 182 10.00 -32.51 7.14
C GLN A 182 10.11 -31.17 7.83
N LEU A 183 10.59 -31.18 9.08
CA LEU A 183 10.90 -29.97 9.85
C LEU A 183 12.35 -29.57 9.64
N TYR A 184 12.56 -28.33 9.22
CA TYR A 184 13.85 -27.66 9.19
C TYR A 184 13.90 -26.58 10.29
N PHE A 185 15.10 -26.36 10.85
CA PHE A 185 15.30 -25.36 11.87
C PHE A 185 16.72 -24.82 11.91
N THR A 186 16.87 -23.60 12.38
CA THR A 186 18.18 -22.99 12.56
C THR A 186 18.76 -23.37 13.93
N THR A 187 20.09 -23.60 13.98
CA THR A 187 20.81 -23.88 15.22
C THR A 187 21.96 -22.88 15.34
N PRO A 188 21.74 -21.69 15.91
CA PRO A 188 22.81 -20.77 16.18
C PRO A 188 23.68 -21.29 17.34
N TYR A 189 24.97 -21.45 17.06
CA TYR A 189 25.96 -21.89 18.03
C TYR A 189 26.88 -20.72 18.41
N SER A 190 26.84 -20.31 19.66
CA SER A 190 27.76 -19.34 20.21
C SER A 190 28.41 -19.89 21.47
N GLN A 191 29.74 -19.76 21.57
CA GLN A 191 30.46 -20.11 22.80
C GLN A 191 30.23 -19.10 23.91
N TYR A 192 29.70 -17.91 23.59
CA TYR A 192 29.50 -16.83 24.55
C TYR A 192 28.03 -16.35 24.52
N VAL A 193 27.44 -16.23 25.69
CA VAL A 193 26.09 -15.67 25.85
C VAL A 193 26.08 -14.20 25.39
N GLY A 194 25.08 -13.85 24.56
CA GLY A 194 24.89 -12.47 24.08
C GLY A 194 25.61 -12.11 22.79
N THR A 195 26.26 -13.06 22.10
CA THR A 195 26.97 -12.81 20.84
C THR A 195 26.23 -13.40 19.61
N CYS A 196 24.93 -13.30 19.58
CA CYS A 196 24.09 -13.92 18.54
C CYS A 196 24.38 -13.40 17.12
N ALA A 197 24.79 -12.15 16.97
CA ALA A 197 25.21 -11.61 15.68
C ALA A 197 26.45 -12.29 15.09
N THR A 198 27.23 -12.98 15.92
CA THR A 198 28.48 -13.64 15.54
C THR A 198 28.45 -15.15 15.72
N ALA A 199 27.30 -15.71 16.08
CA ALA A 199 27.11 -17.14 16.21
C ALA A 199 27.25 -17.82 14.84
N SER A 200 27.93 -18.98 14.82
CA SER A 200 27.85 -19.86 13.65
C SER A 200 26.49 -20.52 13.67
N THR A 201 25.65 -20.25 12.69
CA THR A 201 24.31 -20.82 12.60
C THR A 201 24.31 -21.94 11.57
N TYR A 202 23.75 -23.08 11.95
CA TYR A 202 23.58 -24.25 11.11
C TYR A 202 22.13 -24.38 10.72
N LEU A 203 21.88 -24.91 9.54
CA LEU A 203 20.56 -25.39 9.12
C LEU A 203 20.51 -26.90 9.42
N ASP A 204 19.61 -27.29 10.27
CA ASP A 204 19.38 -28.66 10.69
C ASP A 204 17.96 -29.11 10.29
N GLY A 205 17.72 -30.40 10.25
CA GLY A 205 16.41 -30.98 9.95
C GLY A 205 16.07 -32.15 10.87
N ILE A 206 14.81 -32.51 10.92
CA ILE A 206 14.33 -33.77 11.49
C ILE A 206 13.82 -34.64 10.35
N VAL A 207 14.55 -35.71 10.07
CA VAL A 207 14.26 -36.70 9.05
C VAL A 207 13.92 -38.00 9.75
N ASP A 208 12.75 -38.59 9.52
CA ASP A 208 12.28 -39.81 10.16
C ASP A 208 12.43 -39.81 11.71
N GLY A 209 12.17 -38.63 12.33
CA GLY A 209 12.29 -38.45 13.77
C GLY A 209 13.72 -38.32 14.30
N LEU A 210 14.72 -38.29 13.42
CA LEU A 210 16.13 -38.14 13.78
C LEU A 210 16.64 -36.75 13.42
N HIS A 211 17.39 -36.14 14.34
CA HIS A 211 18.10 -34.90 14.09
C HIS A 211 19.22 -35.12 13.06
N THR A 212 19.19 -34.38 11.97
CA THR A 212 20.19 -34.41 10.92
C THR A 212 20.76 -33.02 10.67
N ARG A 213 22.08 -32.94 10.48
CA ARG A 213 22.74 -31.70 10.09
C ARG A 213 22.91 -31.64 8.58
N THR A 214 22.42 -30.57 7.95
CA THR A 214 22.47 -30.45 6.48
C THR A 214 23.86 -30.10 5.94
N GLY A 215 24.83 -29.80 6.82
CA GLY A 215 26.18 -29.38 6.44
C GLY A 215 26.30 -27.90 6.07
N TRP A 216 25.19 -27.17 6.01
CA TRP A 216 25.17 -25.74 5.72
C TRP A 216 25.41 -24.94 7.01
N ASN A 217 26.24 -23.90 6.94
CA ASN A 217 26.46 -22.95 8.04
C ASN A 217 26.79 -21.55 7.53
N ASP A 218 26.40 -20.53 8.29
CA ASP A 218 26.78 -19.13 8.10
C ASP A 218 26.75 -18.42 9.49
N TYR A 219 26.97 -17.11 9.52
CA TYR A 219 26.99 -16.35 10.76
C TYR A 219 25.69 -15.55 10.97
N GLY A 220 25.27 -15.43 12.23
CA GLY A 220 24.16 -14.60 12.65
C GLY A 220 22.84 -15.33 12.74
N LYS A 221 21.79 -14.59 13.04
CA LYS A 221 20.43 -15.10 13.12
C LYS A 221 19.85 -15.26 11.72
N LEU A 222 19.34 -16.42 11.40
CA LEU A 222 18.74 -16.74 10.10
C LEU A 222 17.22 -16.84 10.25
N GLN A 223 16.52 -16.58 9.17
CA GLN A 223 15.07 -16.74 9.04
C GLN A 223 14.74 -17.82 8.02
N LEU A 224 13.73 -18.61 8.32
CA LEU A 224 13.16 -19.63 7.46
C LEU A 224 11.72 -19.29 7.12
N GLU A 225 11.31 -19.58 5.91
CA GLU A 225 9.93 -19.46 5.46
C GLU A 225 9.57 -20.63 4.56
N ALA A 226 8.50 -21.35 4.89
CA ALA A 226 7.97 -22.41 4.05
C ALA A 226 7.13 -21.81 2.92
N GLY A 227 7.27 -22.37 1.72
CA GLY A 227 6.51 -21.95 0.56
C GLY A 227 5.73 -23.09 -0.09
N PRO A 228 4.86 -22.78 -1.05
CA PRO A 228 4.11 -23.78 -1.79
C PRO A 228 5.03 -24.62 -2.67
N GLY A 229 4.63 -25.89 -2.92
CA GLY A 229 5.36 -26.80 -3.79
C GLY A 229 6.67 -27.27 -3.21
N ASP A 230 6.72 -27.56 -1.91
CA ASP A 230 7.90 -28.06 -1.20
C ASP A 230 9.12 -27.13 -1.33
N ARG A 231 8.88 -25.83 -1.28
CA ARG A 231 9.93 -24.79 -1.31
C ARG A 231 10.16 -24.23 0.08
N MET A 232 11.40 -23.86 0.35
CA MET A 232 11.79 -23.18 1.58
C MET A 232 12.72 -22.02 1.24
N LEU A 233 12.50 -20.87 1.88
CA LEU A 233 13.35 -19.69 1.79
C LEU A 233 14.19 -19.59 3.05
N LEU A 234 15.49 -19.39 2.86
CA LEU A 234 16.44 -19.06 3.92
C LEU A 234 16.92 -17.65 3.73
N GLY A 235 16.69 -16.81 4.73
CA GLY A 235 17.09 -15.41 4.74
C GLY A 235 18.09 -15.09 5.85
N GLN A 236 19.10 -14.28 5.52
CA GLN A 236 20.03 -13.72 6.50
C GLN A 236 19.77 -12.23 6.64
N PRO A 237 19.26 -11.76 7.80
CA PRO A 237 19.19 -10.35 8.10
C PRO A 237 20.59 -9.71 8.15
N ARG A 238 20.66 -8.42 7.85
CA ARG A 238 21.89 -7.64 8.05
C ARG A 238 22.32 -7.71 9.52
N ASN A 239 23.58 -8.03 9.74
CA ASN A 239 24.19 -7.94 11.06
C ASN A 239 25.60 -7.31 10.94
N ASP A 240 26.21 -6.91 12.06
CA ASP A 240 27.49 -6.22 12.11
C ASP A 240 28.67 -7.01 11.49
N LYS A 241 28.50 -8.32 11.31
CA LYS A 241 29.52 -9.20 10.73
C LYS A 241 29.16 -9.76 9.36
N ALA A 242 27.86 -9.91 9.05
CA ALA A 242 27.42 -10.27 7.72
C ALA A 242 27.26 -8.98 6.88
N ALA A 243 28.35 -8.55 6.28
CA ALA A 243 28.36 -7.39 5.39
C ALA A 243 27.39 -7.54 4.20
N ASN A 244 26.99 -8.77 3.89
CA ASN A 244 26.23 -9.11 2.69
C ASN A 244 25.04 -10.02 3.05
N PRO A 245 23.90 -9.46 3.48
CA PRO A 245 22.69 -10.23 3.68
C PRO A 245 22.31 -10.99 2.40
N PHE A 246 21.71 -12.16 2.55
CA PHE A 246 21.35 -13.01 1.42
C PHE A 246 19.98 -13.65 1.57
N LEU A 247 19.43 -14.09 0.44
CA LEU A 247 18.31 -15.00 0.34
C LEU A 247 18.74 -16.23 -0.47
N THR A 248 18.23 -17.41 -0.11
CA THR A 248 18.41 -18.65 -0.85
C THR A 248 17.10 -19.41 -0.85
N VAL A 249 16.66 -19.84 -2.02
CA VAL A 249 15.52 -20.74 -2.21
C VAL A 249 16.03 -22.17 -2.23
N TYR A 250 15.37 -23.06 -1.51
CA TYR A 250 15.59 -24.50 -1.51
C TYR A 250 14.36 -25.22 -2.03
N ASP A 251 14.59 -26.30 -2.78
CA ASP A 251 13.62 -27.35 -3.04
C ASP A 251 13.80 -28.41 -1.95
N THR A 252 12.70 -28.77 -1.30
CA THR A 252 12.65 -29.71 -0.17
C THR A 252 11.86 -30.95 -0.47
N HIS A 253 11.53 -31.20 -1.76
CA HIS A 253 10.75 -32.37 -2.18
C HIS A 253 11.37 -33.68 -1.69
N ASP A 254 10.51 -34.58 -1.18
CA ASP A 254 10.93 -35.88 -0.58
C ASP A 254 11.98 -35.72 0.55
N GLY A 255 11.95 -34.59 1.28
CA GLY A 255 12.89 -34.34 2.37
C GLY A 255 14.33 -34.04 1.92
N ALA A 256 14.56 -33.89 0.62
CA ALA A 256 15.82 -33.38 0.11
C ALA A 256 15.98 -31.89 0.45
N LEU A 257 17.22 -31.41 0.54
CA LEU A 257 17.52 -29.98 0.64
C LEU A 257 18.37 -29.61 -0.58
N VAL A 258 17.70 -29.28 -1.68
CA VAL A 258 18.36 -28.93 -2.93
C VAL A 258 18.41 -27.42 -3.09
N ARG A 259 19.61 -26.87 -3.16
CA ARG A 259 19.81 -25.42 -3.30
C ARG A 259 19.40 -24.97 -4.70
N GLY A 260 18.45 -24.03 -4.76
CA GLY A 260 18.02 -23.31 -5.95
C GLY A 260 18.69 -21.94 -6.09
N ALA A 261 17.87 -20.93 -6.38
CA ALA A 261 18.34 -19.54 -6.51
C ALA A 261 18.95 -19.01 -5.22
N ALA A 262 20.00 -18.19 -5.38
CA ALA A 262 20.63 -17.51 -4.25
C ALA A 262 21.12 -16.11 -4.66
N ARG A 263 20.82 -15.10 -3.85
CA ARG A 263 21.25 -13.73 -4.08
C ARG A 263 21.83 -13.11 -2.82
N ARG A 264 22.98 -12.43 -2.97
CA ARG A 264 23.55 -11.52 -1.95
C ARG A 264 23.19 -10.09 -2.29
N PHE A 265 22.79 -9.32 -1.29
CA PHE A 265 22.30 -7.95 -1.45
C PHE A 265 23.37 -6.94 -0.97
N ALA A 266 24.49 -6.87 -1.66
CA ALA A 266 25.45 -5.81 -1.44
C ALA A 266 26.04 -5.41 -2.78
N ASP A 267 26.01 -4.11 -3.05
CA ASP A 267 26.86 -3.50 -4.04
C ASP A 267 28.01 -2.73 -3.35
N ALA A 268 29.03 -2.36 -4.14
CA ALA A 268 30.17 -1.59 -3.67
C ALA A 268 29.79 -0.16 -3.19
N ALA A 269 28.57 0.31 -3.51
CA ALA A 269 28.05 1.63 -3.14
C ALA A 269 27.09 1.58 -1.94
N GLY A 270 26.79 0.38 -1.39
CA GLY A 270 25.81 0.18 -0.32
C GLY A 270 24.36 0.26 -0.77
N ASN A 271 24.11 0.45 -2.09
CA ASN A 271 22.76 0.38 -2.66
C ASN A 271 22.37 -1.08 -2.85
N GLY A 272 21.17 -1.44 -2.40
CA GLY A 272 20.70 -2.82 -2.49
C GLY A 272 21.01 -3.69 -1.28
N ALA A 273 21.61 -3.15 -0.22
CA ALA A 273 21.68 -3.82 1.07
C ALA A 273 20.26 -4.18 1.54
N LEU A 274 20.10 -5.37 2.12
CA LEU A 274 18.84 -5.88 2.63
C LEU A 274 18.82 -5.75 4.16
N ASP A 275 17.84 -5.01 4.70
CA ASP A 275 17.51 -5.02 6.13
C ASP A 275 16.24 -5.87 6.33
N LEU A 276 16.42 -7.19 6.22
CA LEU A 276 15.37 -8.19 6.25
C LEU A 276 14.65 -8.19 7.60
N LYS A 277 13.34 -7.96 7.58
CA LYS A 277 12.45 -8.11 8.74
C LYS A 277 11.52 -9.31 8.59
N ASP A 278 11.05 -9.57 7.37
CA ASP A 278 10.12 -10.65 7.06
C ASP A 278 10.17 -10.99 5.58
N MET A 279 9.67 -12.18 5.22
CA MET A 279 9.61 -12.67 3.84
C MET A 279 8.45 -13.66 3.70
N ALA A 280 7.79 -13.65 2.55
CA ALA A 280 6.67 -14.54 2.25
C ALA A 280 6.65 -14.94 0.77
N PHE A 281 6.29 -16.18 0.47
CA PHE A 281 6.01 -16.62 -0.90
C PHE A 281 4.60 -16.19 -1.33
N SER A 282 4.43 -15.84 -2.61
CA SER A 282 3.10 -15.77 -3.22
C SER A 282 2.44 -17.15 -3.24
N ALA A 283 1.11 -17.19 -3.29
CA ALA A 283 0.33 -18.43 -3.23
C ALA A 283 0.70 -19.44 -4.36
N ASP A 284 1.09 -18.92 -5.52
CA ASP A 284 1.58 -19.73 -6.65
C ASP A 284 3.08 -20.10 -6.55
N GLY A 285 3.78 -19.58 -5.56
CA GLY A 285 5.22 -19.75 -5.36
C GLY A 285 6.10 -19.02 -6.37
N GLY A 286 5.54 -18.23 -7.29
CA GLY A 286 6.28 -17.55 -8.35
C GLY A 286 7.00 -16.27 -7.91
N LYS A 287 6.57 -15.69 -6.79
CA LYS A 287 7.13 -14.46 -6.23
C LYS A 287 7.45 -14.60 -4.76
N ILE A 288 8.34 -13.72 -4.29
CA ILE A 288 8.69 -13.57 -2.88
C ILE A 288 8.56 -12.09 -2.54
N ALA A 289 7.69 -11.77 -1.58
CA ALA A 289 7.66 -10.46 -0.95
C ALA A 289 8.64 -10.42 0.21
N VAL A 290 9.34 -9.31 0.37
CA VAL A 290 10.33 -9.10 1.42
C VAL A 290 10.06 -7.76 2.11
N ALA A 291 9.89 -7.78 3.42
CA ALA A 291 9.89 -6.57 4.24
C ALA A 291 11.34 -6.14 4.48
N ASP A 292 11.79 -5.15 3.72
CA ASP A 292 13.13 -4.55 3.83
C ASP A 292 12.98 -3.20 4.55
N ALA A 293 13.46 -3.11 5.78
CA ALA A 293 13.33 -1.88 6.56
C ALA A 293 14.06 -0.68 5.94
N GLY A 294 15.06 -0.94 5.09
CA GLY A 294 15.81 0.12 4.40
C GLY A 294 15.15 0.59 3.10
N HIS A 295 14.36 -0.25 2.44
CA HIS A 295 13.86 0.01 1.08
C HIS A 295 12.36 -0.26 0.91
N GLY A 296 11.63 -0.58 1.99
CA GLY A 296 10.19 -0.88 1.95
C GLY A 296 9.91 -2.33 1.54
N THR A 297 8.79 -2.56 0.87
CA THR A 297 8.43 -3.91 0.41
C THR A 297 9.05 -4.19 -0.96
N ARG A 298 9.93 -5.17 -1.03
CA ARG A 298 10.51 -5.65 -2.29
C ARG A 298 9.74 -6.87 -2.78
N LEU A 299 9.60 -6.98 -4.10
CA LEU A 299 9.04 -8.16 -4.75
C LEU A 299 10.11 -8.79 -5.64
N LEU A 300 10.38 -10.07 -5.42
CA LEU A 300 11.42 -10.82 -6.14
C LEU A 300 10.79 -11.97 -6.93
N ASN A 301 11.43 -12.35 -8.04
CA ASN A 301 11.13 -13.58 -8.75
C ASN A 301 11.74 -14.75 -8.00
N THR A 302 10.97 -15.83 -7.77
CA THR A 302 11.45 -16.98 -7.00
C THR A 302 12.58 -17.74 -7.70
N ASP A 303 12.56 -17.82 -9.04
CA ASP A 303 13.45 -18.68 -9.82
C ASP A 303 14.91 -18.16 -9.84
N ASP A 304 15.13 -16.85 -9.71
CA ASP A 304 16.46 -16.24 -9.79
C ASP A 304 16.72 -15.15 -8.73
N LEU A 305 15.73 -14.86 -7.89
CA LEU A 305 15.73 -13.79 -6.90
C LEU A 305 15.98 -12.38 -7.47
N SER A 306 15.79 -12.18 -8.78
CA SER A 306 15.81 -10.85 -9.39
C SER A 306 14.62 -10.02 -8.91
N ASP A 307 14.76 -8.68 -8.90
CA ASP A 307 13.64 -7.79 -8.59
C ASP A 307 12.57 -7.95 -9.68
N ALA A 308 11.29 -8.07 -9.27
CA ALA A 308 10.17 -8.20 -10.20
C ALA A 308 10.01 -6.91 -11.03
N ALA A 309 9.51 -7.04 -12.27
CA ALA A 309 9.32 -5.91 -13.18
C ALA A 309 8.34 -4.86 -12.63
N ASN A 310 7.28 -5.32 -11.94
CA ASN A 310 6.33 -4.47 -11.23
C ASN A 310 6.63 -4.52 -9.74
N ALA A 311 6.63 -3.36 -9.09
CA ALA A 311 6.82 -3.20 -7.66
C ALA A 311 5.56 -2.60 -7.03
N TYR A 312 5.35 -2.91 -5.76
CA TYR A 312 4.29 -2.24 -4.99
C TYR A 312 4.66 -0.77 -4.75
N PRO A 313 3.66 0.11 -4.62
CA PRO A 313 3.89 1.51 -4.24
C PRO A 313 4.72 1.60 -2.95
N ALA A 314 5.48 2.68 -2.80
CA ALA A 314 6.23 2.93 -1.57
C ALA A 314 5.31 2.93 -0.35
N LEU A 315 5.83 2.53 0.81
CA LEU A 315 5.11 2.71 2.07
C LEU A 315 4.92 4.22 2.34
N PRO A 316 3.90 4.61 3.11
CA PRO A 316 3.71 6.00 3.52
C PRO A 316 4.97 6.60 4.14
N ALA A 317 5.16 7.90 3.97
CA ALA A 317 6.34 8.59 4.51
C ALA A 317 6.45 8.41 6.03
N GLY A 318 7.62 8.02 6.50
CA GLY A 318 7.88 7.74 7.93
C GLY A 318 7.55 6.32 8.38
N ALA A 319 6.96 5.48 7.52
CA ALA A 319 6.73 4.07 7.81
C ALA A 319 7.93 3.21 7.38
N THR A 320 8.25 2.20 8.19
CA THR A 320 9.33 1.25 7.92
C THR A 320 8.76 -0.15 7.82
N ALA A 321 9.08 -0.89 6.74
CA ALA A 321 8.58 -2.25 6.55
C ALA A 321 8.98 -3.17 7.70
N SER A 322 8.02 -3.90 8.25
CA SER A 322 8.21 -4.80 9.41
C SER A 322 7.75 -6.22 9.14
N SER A 323 6.70 -6.43 8.33
CA SER A 323 6.16 -7.75 8.02
C SER A 323 5.49 -7.77 6.66
N VAL A 324 5.38 -8.96 6.05
CA VAL A 324 4.66 -9.20 4.80
C VAL A 324 3.98 -10.57 4.85
N ALA A 325 2.78 -10.69 4.29
CA ALA A 325 2.10 -11.97 4.19
C ALA A 325 1.15 -12.00 2.97
N PHE A 326 1.31 -12.97 2.09
CA PHE A 326 0.33 -13.24 1.02
C PHE A 326 -0.82 -14.08 1.56
N SER A 327 -2.05 -13.78 1.13
CA SER A 327 -3.18 -14.65 1.41
C SER A 327 -3.06 -15.98 0.68
N GLY A 328 -3.49 -17.07 1.32
CA GLY A 328 -3.41 -18.42 0.75
C GLY A 328 -4.22 -18.58 -0.54
N ASP A 329 -5.29 -17.79 -0.72
CA ASP A 329 -6.09 -17.73 -1.95
C ASP A 329 -5.47 -16.87 -3.06
N GLY A 330 -4.33 -16.23 -2.82
CA GLY A 330 -3.58 -15.42 -3.77
C GLY A 330 -4.18 -14.07 -4.12
N LYS A 331 -5.21 -13.61 -3.41
CA LYS A 331 -5.89 -12.34 -3.75
C LYS A 331 -5.22 -11.12 -3.12
N TYR A 332 -4.65 -11.26 -1.92
CA TYR A 332 -4.16 -10.13 -1.13
C TYR A 332 -2.69 -10.27 -0.76
N LEU A 333 -2.04 -9.13 -0.63
CA LEU A 333 -0.79 -8.95 0.11
C LEU A 333 -1.04 -8.01 1.28
N ALA A 334 -0.72 -8.46 2.49
CA ALA A 334 -0.63 -7.64 3.67
C ALA A 334 0.80 -7.11 3.83
N ARG A 335 0.95 -5.80 4.05
CA ARG A 335 2.24 -5.12 4.22
C ARG A 335 2.22 -4.37 5.55
N GLY A 336 2.87 -4.95 6.55
CA GLY A 336 3.01 -4.38 7.89
C GLY A 336 4.14 -3.37 7.98
N ALA A 337 3.94 -2.34 8.76
CA ALA A 337 4.90 -1.29 8.97
C ALA A 337 5.09 -0.95 10.45
N ALA A 338 6.27 -0.43 10.78
CA ALA A 338 6.50 0.32 11.98
C ALA A 338 6.32 1.81 11.66
N ALA A 339 5.15 2.34 12.00
CA ALA A 339 4.77 3.73 11.76
C ALA A 339 4.49 4.47 13.07
N THR A 340 4.17 5.76 13.01
CA THR A 340 3.84 6.58 14.18
C THR A 340 2.70 7.53 13.86
N GLY A 341 1.88 7.85 14.86
CA GLY A 341 0.75 8.77 14.73
C GLY A 341 -0.35 8.22 13.83
N SER A 342 -0.81 9.00 12.87
CA SER A 342 -1.87 8.62 11.93
C SER A 342 -1.36 7.96 10.64
N THR A 343 -0.07 7.61 10.57
CA THR A 343 0.49 6.89 9.42
C THR A 343 0.03 5.43 9.49
N PRO A 344 -0.47 4.84 8.39
CA PRO A 344 -0.91 3.45 8.39
C PRO A 344 0.18 2.47 8.81
N ASP A 345 -0.18 1.55 9.71
CA ASP A 345 0.67 0.46 10.20
C ASP A 345 0.52 -0.80 9.36
N LEU A 346 -0.61 -0.95 8.68
CA LEU A 346 -0.89 -2.06 7.79
C LEU A 346 -1.57 -1.56 6.51
N LEU A 347 -1.08 -2.04 5.39
CA LEU A 347 -1.67 -1.89 4.07
C LEU A 347 -2.13 -3.26 3.58
N LEU A 348 -3.42 -3.42 3.31
CA LEU A 348 -3.99 -4.61 2.69
C LEU A 348 -4.35 -4.27 1.24
N GLN A 349 -3.75 -4.95 0.28
CA GLN A 349 -3.85 -4.62 -1.14
C GLN A 349 -3.92 -5.86 -2.02
N PRO A 350 -4.30 -5.75 -3.31
CA PRO A 350 -4.21 -6.85 -4.25
C PRO A 350 -2.82 -7.47 -4.29
N ALA A 351 -2.77 -8.80 -4.43
CA ALA A 351 -1.50 -9.53 -4.52
C ALA A 351 -0.76 -9.27 -5.84
N ASP A 352 -1.47 -8.92 -6.91
CA ASP A 352 -0.88 -8.51 -8.18
C ASP A 352 -0.44 -7.02 -8.10
N PRO A 353 0.86 -6.71 -8.19
CA PRO A 353 1.33 -5.32 -8.17
C PRO A 353 0.91 -4.51 -9.40
N ALA A 354 0.40 -5.15 -10.47
CA ALA A 354 -0.16 -4.46 -11.63
C ALA A 354 -1.61 -3.98 -11.40
N ASP A 355 -2.28 -4.51 -10.37
CA ASP A 355 -3.59 -4.04 -9.95
C ASP A 355 -3.43 -2.72 -9.18
N THR A 356 -3.98 -1.64 -9.73
CA THR A 356 -3.86 -0.28 -9.17
C THR A 356 -4.93 0.05 -8.13
N THR A 357 -5.76 -0.93 -7.74
CA THR A 357 -6.75 -0.76 -6.67
C THR A 357 -6.08 -0.26 -5.40
N ALA A 358 -6.62 0.81 -4.82
CA ALA A 358 -6.06 1.42 -3.62
C ALA A 358 -6.08 0.44 -2.43
N PRO A 359 -5.02 0.39 -1.61
CA PRO A 359 -4.99 -0.46 -0.44
C PRO A 359 -6.00 -0.01 0.63
N LEU A 360 -6.51 -0.96 1.41
CA LEU A 360 -7.10 -0.65 2.72
C LEU A 360 -5.97 -0.30 3.68
N GLU A 361 -6.14 0.81 4.37
CA GLU A 361 -5.18 1.34 5.33
C GLU A 361 -5.70 1.14 6.75
N PHE A 362 -4.89 0.53 7.62
CA PHE A 362 -5.21 0.37 9.05
C PHE A 362 -4.20 1.16 9.87
N VAL A 363 -4.71 2.00 10.74
CA VAL A 363 -3.94 2.70 11.79
C VAL A 363 -4.32 2.05 13.10
N PHE A 364 -3.40 1.35 13.72
CA PHE A 364 -3.66 0.68 14.98
C PHE A 364 -3.46 1.66 16.13
N GLU A 365 -4.57 2.00 16.79
CA GLU A 365 -4.54 2.81 17.98
C GLU A 365 -4.15 1.95 19.18
N GLY A 366 -2.93 2.10 19.63
CA GLY A 366 -2.43 1.48 20.85
C GLY A 366 -2.22 2.46 21.98
N SER A 367 -1.34 2.12 22.92
CA SER A 367 -0.93 3.01 24.00
C SER A 367 -0.12 4.19 23.44
N LEU A 368 -0.23 5.36 24.03
CA LEU A 368 0.42 6.68 23.89
C LEU A 368 1.25 7.01 22.64
N ASP A 369 1.86 6.05 21.92
CA ASP A 369 2.74 6.26 20.77
C ASP A 369 2.32 5.46 19.53
N GLY A 370 1.10 4.90 19.49
CA GLY A 370 0.64 4.00 18.42
C GLY A 370 1.25 2.60 18.52
N ASP A 371 0.57 1.65 17.93
CA ASP A 371 1.05 0.29 17.82
C ASP A 371 1.74 0.09 16.46
N ARG A 372 2.66 -0.84 16.38
CA ARG A 372 3.44 -1.18 15.19
C ARG A 372 3.27 -2.65 14.90
N VAL A 373 3.17 -3.03 13.63
CA VAL A 373 3.21 -4.44 13.28
C VAL A 373 4.55 -5.02 13.67
N ALA A 374 4.52 -6.08 14.49
CA ALA A 374 5.73 -6.78 14.91
C ALA A 374 6.41 -7.44 13.71
N PRO A 375 7.75 -7.52 13.65
CA PRO A 375 8.44 -8.28 12.62
C PRO A 375 7.93 -9.73 12.61
N ARG A 376 7.59 -10.26 11.40
CA ARG A 376 6.98 -11.58 11.23
C ARG A 376 5.67 -11.77 12.03
N GLY A 377 4.97 -10.68 12.24
CA GLY A 377 3.75 -10.63 13.06
C GLY A 377 2.47 -10.81 12.26
N MET A 378 2.52 -11.27 11.02
CA MET A 378 1.33 -11.44 10.17
C MET A 378 1.26 -12.83 9.57
N GLU A 379 0.08 -13.44 9.63
CA GLU A 379 -0.21 -14.72 8.98
C GLU A 379 -1.68 -14.80 8.61
N TRP A 380 -1.97 -15.39 7.47
CA TRP A 380 -3.33 -15.58 6.97
C TRP A 380 -3.91 -16.93 7.36
N SER A 381 -5.23 -16.99 7.49
CA SER A 381 -5.93 -18.26 7.34
C SER A 381 -5.71 -18.82 5.92
N ALA A 382 -5.65 -20.14 5.78
CA ALA A 382 -5.36 -20.80 4.51
C ALA A 382 -6.37 -20.44 3.40
N ASP A 383 -7.62 -20.13 3.77
CA ASP A 383 -8.68 -19.70 2.86
C ASP A 383 -8.67 -18.20 2.53
N GLY A 384 -7.72 -17.43 3.09
CA GLY A 384 -7.62 -15.98 2.91
C GLY A 384 -8.74 -15.17 3.59
N SER A 385 -9.60 -15.80 4.39
CA SER A 385 -10.75 -15.14 5.00
C SER A 385 -10.39 -14.27 6.21
N ARG A 386 -9.22 -14.47 6.80
CA ARG A 386 -8.73 -13.72 7.97
C ARG A 386 -7.23 -13.51 7.91
N LEU A 387 -6.82 -12.30 8.25
CA LEU A 387 -5.44 -11.96 8.56
C LEU A 387 -5.29 -11.79 10.06
N PHE A 388 -4.34 -12.48 10.65
CA PHE A 388 -3.93 -12.34 12.04
C PHE A 388 -2.67 -11.50 12.09
N THR A 389 -2.72 -10.40 12.87
CA THR A 389 -1.63 -9.44 12.95
C THR A 389 -1.27 -9.18 14.40
N VAL A 390 -0.03 -9.42 14.76
CA VAL A 390 0.50 -9.07 16.09
C VAL A 390 1.13 -7.69 16.02
N THR A 391 0.68 -6.79 16.90
CA THR A 391 1.25 -5.46 17.05
C THR A 391 1.91 -5.28 18.41
N THR A 392 2.81 -4.29 18.50
CA THR A 392 3.49 -3.91 19.73
C THR A 392 3.55 -2.41 19.85
N ASN A 393 3.51 -1.90 21.09
CA ASN A 393 3.74 -0.48 21.33
C ASN A 393 5.21 -0.08 21.07
N ALA A 394 5.47 1.22 21.00
CA ALA A 394 6.80 1.76 20.72
C ALA A 394 7.89 1.27 21.70
N ALA A 395 7.51 1.00 22.96
CA ALA A 395 8.42 0.48 23.98
C ALA A 395 8.68 -1.03 23.85
N GLY A 396 7.90 -1.76 23.00
CA GLY A 396 8.07 -3.20 22.78
C GLY A 396 7.67 -4.09 23.96
N GLY A 397 6.85 -3.60 24.90
CA GLY A 397 6.48 -4.34 26.10
C GLY A 397 4.99 -4.67 26.23
N GLN A 398 4.18 -4.28 25.28
CA GLN A 398 2.76 -4.62 25.21
C GLN A 398 2.42 -5.07 23.80
N PHE A 399 1.55 -6.08 23.69
CA PHE A 399 1.22 -6.72 22.44
C PHE A 399 -0.29 -6.90 22.31
N TRP A 400 -0.77 -6.83 21.06
CA TRP A 400 -2.17 -7.07 20.70
C TRP A 400 -2.23 -8.00 19.50
N LEU A 401 -3.28 -8.80 19.42
CA LEU A 401 -3.66 -9.57 18.25
C LEU A 401 -4.82 -8.86 17.58
N HIS A 402 -4.64 -8.48 16.34
CA HIS A 402 -5.67 -7.95 15.45
C HIS A 402 -6.11 -9.07 14.51
N ILE A 403 -7.41 -9.27 14.38
CA ILE A 403 -8.03 -10.25 13.50
C ILE A 403 -8.81 -9.46 12.46
N ILE A 404 -8.31 -9.44 11.24
CA ILE A 404 -8.83 -8.63 10.16
C ILE A 404 -9.51 -9.53 9.14
N GLN A 405 -10.77 -9.24 8.82
CA GLN A 405 -11.50 -9.90 7.75
C GLN A 405 -11.51 -8.95 6.54
N PRO A 406 -10.89 -9.33 5.43
CA PRO A 406 -10.98 -8.52 4.21
C PRO A 406 -12.43 -8.47 3.72
N PRO A 407 -12.83 -7.42 2.99
CA PRO A 407 -14.19 -7.27 2.51
C PRO A 407 -14.54 -8.38 1.51
N ALA A 408 -15.69 -9.00 1.69
CA ALA A 408 -16.19 -10.03 0.79
C ALA A 408 -16.84 -9.46 -0.48
N VAL A 409 -17.18 -8.15 -0.50
CA VAL A 409 -17.91 -7.48 -1.58
C VAL A 409 -17.40 -6.06 -1.78
N GLN A 410 -17.26 -5.67 -3.05
CA GLN A 410 -16.99 -4.29 -3.44
C GLN A 410 -18.31 -3.56 -3.73
N TYR A 411 -18.44 -2.34 -3.22
CA TYR A 411 -19.57 -1.45 -3.48
C TYR A 411 -19.37 -0.69 -4.79
N ASP A 412 -20.45 -0.42 -5.51
CA ASP A 412 -20.38 0.42 -6.69
C ASP A 412 -20.21 1.89 -6.31
N THR A 413 -19.41 2.61 -7.09
CA THR A 413 -19.20 4.04 -6.93
C THR A 413 -19.46 4.78 -8.22
N CYS A 414 -19.91 6.02 -8.11
CA CYS A 414 -20.11 6.89 -9.26
C CYS A 414 -19.92 8.36 -8.89
N PHE A 415 -19.41 9.15 -9.84
CA PHE A 415 -19.44 10.61 -9.72
C PHE A 415 -20.84 11.12 -10.05
N THR A 416 -21.35 12.05 -9.23
CA THR A 416 -22.69 12.64 -9.40
C THR A 416 -22.60 14.15 -9.53
N GLY A 417 -23.53 14.75 -10.30
CA GLY A 417 -23.70 16.20 -10.44
C GLY A 417 -22.65 16.92 -11.29
N GLY A 418 -21.67 16.22 -11.85
CA GLY A 418 -20.60 16.83 -12.63
C GLY A 418 -19.56 17.59 -11.78
N LEU A 419 -18.46 18.05 -12.42
CA LEU A 419 -17.49 18.96 -11.80
C LEU A 419 -17.93 20.41 -11.96
N THR A 420 -17.70 21.21 -10.94
CA THR A 420 -17.87 22.66 -10.94
C THR A 420 -16.57 23.32 -10.52
N HIS A 421 -16.39 24.62 -10.85
CA HIS A 421 -15.22 25.35 -10.44
C HIS A 421 -15.58 26.70 -9.79
N SER A 422 -14.67 27.23 -9.03
CA SER A 422 -14.78 28.55 -8.39
C SER A 422 -13.37 29.19 -8.30
N PRO A 423 -13.21 30.47 -8.69
CA PRO A 423 -14.26 31.43 -9.15
C PRO A 423 -14.83 31.03 -10.52
N ASP A 424 -15.99 31.55 -10.91
CA ASP A 424 -16.65 31.30 -12.20
C ASP A 424 -15.79 31.71 -13.39
N GLN A 425 -14.95 32.72 -13.25
CA GLN A 425 -13.94 33.10 -14.22
C GLN A 425 -12.55 32.77 -13.67
N ALA A 426 -11.95 31.74 -14.23
CA ALA A 426 -10.57 31.41 -13.95
C ALA A 426 -9.63 32.42 -14.60
N VAL A 427 -8.58 32.81 -13.89
CA VAL A 427 -7.56 33.76 -14.34
C VAL A 427 -6.19 33.12 -14.18
N ALA A 428 -5.30 33.35 -15.14
CA ALA A 428 -3.94 32.81 -15.09
C ALA A 428 -3.20 33.30 -13.84
N GLY A 429 -2.65 32.34 -13.05
CA GLY A 429 -1.92 32.60 -11.82
C GLY A 429 -2.81 32.91 -10.60
N GLU A 430 -4.12 32.65 -10.68
CA GLU A 430 -5.03 32.77 -9.54
C GLU A 430 -5.52 31.38 -9.09
N PRO A 431 -5.74 31.15 -7.77
CA PRO A 431 -6.24 29.92 -7.26
C PRO A 431 -7.61 29.54 -7.84
N LEU A 432 -7.73 28.28 -8.27
CA LEU A 432 -8.94 27.65 -8.78
C LEU A 432 -9.29 26.44 -7.93
N ALA A 433 -10.54 26.34 -7.49
CA ALA A 433 -11.05 25.18 -6.78
C ALA A 433 -12.06 24.41 -7.65
N LEU A 434 -11.75 23.15 -7.98
CA LEU A 434 -12.71 22.23 -8.61
C LEU A 434 -13.42 21.43 -7.51
N ARG A 435 -14.73 21.28 -7.67
CA ARG A 435 -15.59 20.58 -6.70
C ARG A 435 -16.40 19.54 -7.42
N GLY A 436 -16.51 18.38 -6.79
CA GLY A 436 -17.32 17.26 -7.26
C GLY A 436 -17.86 16.43 -6.11
N ARG A 437 -18.57 15.37 -6.48
CA ARG A 437 -19.14 14.45 -5.53
C ARG A 437 -18.97 13.02 -6.04
N LEU A 438 -18.41 12.16 -5.19
CA LEU A 438 -18.36 10.71 -5.36
C LEU A 438 -19.37 10.07 -4.42
N GLU A 439 -20.24 9.24 -4.94
CA GLU A 439 -21.23 8.47 -4.16
C GLU A 439 -20.88 6.98 -4.20
N SER A 440 -21.17 6.29 -3.11
CA SER A 440 -21.06 4.85 -2.97
C SER A 440 -22.39 4.29 -2.48
N ASP A 441 -22.77 3.12 -2.96
CA ASP A 441 -23.96 2.38 -2.50
C ASP A 441 -23.69 1.59 -1.20
N GLY A 442 -22.46 1.63 -0.68
CA GLY A 442 -22.02 0.98 0.54
C GLY A 442 -22.21 1.80 1.82
N PRO A 443 -21.90 1.23 2.97
CA PRO A 443 -21.82 1.97 4.23
C PRO A 443 -20.74 3.06 4.14
N ALA A 444 -20.84 4.07 5.00
CA ALA A 444 -19.78 5.09 5.08
C ALA A 444 -18.43 4.42 5.34
N PRO A 445 -17.41 4.69 4.50
CA PRO A 445 -16.11 4.06 4.65
C PRO A 445 -15.46 4.47 5.98
N GLY A 446 -14.81 3.53 6.65
CA GLY A 446 -14.06 3.80 7.87
C GLY A 446 -12.85 4.71 7.61
N THR A 447 -12.25 4.59 6.41
CA THR A 447 -11.19 5.48 5.90
C THR A 447 -11.76 6.35 4.80
N PRO A 448 -11.52 7.68 4.78
CA PRO A 448 -12.00 8.55 3.71
C PRO A 448 -11.47 8.12 2.34
N LEU A 449 -12.35 8.04 1.34
CA LEU A 449 -11.99 7.79 -0.05
C LEU A 449 -11.11 8.92 -0.58
N LYS A 450 -10.28 8.61 -1.56
CA LYS A 450 -9.40 9.59 -2.22
C LYS A 450 -9.64 9.55 -3.72
N VAL A 451 -9.80 10.70 -4.34
CA VAL A 451 -9.83 10.86 -5.79
C VAL A 451 -8.52 11.46 -6.26
N THR A 452 -8.06 11.12 -7.45
CA THR A 452 -6.90 11.74 -8.10
C THR A 452 -7.36 12.72 -9.17
N ALA A 453 -6.58 13.74 -9.44
CA ALA A 453 -6.93 14.73 -10.44
C ALA A 453 -5.74 15.10 -11.31
N THR A 454 -6.01 15.34 -12.59
CA THR A 454 -5.04 15.85 -13.56
C THR A 454 -5.60 17.04 -14.31
N ARG A 455 -4.72 17.95 -14.73
CA ARG A 455 -5.00 19.04 -15.68
C ARG A 455 -4.30 18.76 -17.00
N THR A 456 -5.01 18.82 -18.11
CA THR A 456 -4.44 18.76 -19.46
C THR A 456 -4.63 20.11 -20.14
N ASP A 457 -3.53 20.72 -20.56
CA ASP A 457 -3.45 22.00 -21.27
C ASP A 457 -2.46 21.89 -22.46
N PRO A 458 -2.21 22.93 -23.26
CA PRO A 458 -1.30 22.87 -24.40
C PRO A 458 0.14 22.44 -24.10
N THR A 459 0.57 22.47 -22.84
CA THR A 459 1.91 22.04 -22.41
C THR A 459 1.96 20.57 -22.03
N GLY A 460 0.81 19.93 -21.82
CA GLY A 460 0.70 18.51 -21.48
C GLY A 460 -0.27 18.23 -20.34
N THR A 461 -0.12 17.05 -19.74
CA THR A 461 -0.90 16.63 -18.58
C THR A 461 -0.08 16.81 -17.30
N HIS A 462 -0.68 17.48 -16.32
CA HIS A 462 -0.11 17.80 -15.02
C HIS A 462 -0.86 17.06 -13.93
N ASP A 463 -0.16 16.39 -13.04
CA ASP A 463 -0.73 15.75 -11.87
C ASP A 463 -1.01 16.81 -10.78
N LEU A 464 -2.26 16.85 -10.32
CA LEU A 464 -2.70 17.73 -9.23
C LEU A 464 -2.75 17.00 -7.88
N GLY A 465 -2.38 15.71 -7.87
CA GLY A 465 -2.38 14.87 -6.67
C GLY A 465 -3.75 14.35 -6.28
N ALA A 466 -3.86 13.92 -5.02
CA ALA A 466 -5.07 13.31 -4.48
C ALA A 466 -5.86 14.27 -3.59
N ALA A 467 -7.19 14.23 -3.71
CA ALA A 467 -8.11 14.94 -2.84
C ALA A 467 -8.96 13.97 -2.02
N THR A 468 -9.16 14.29 -0.75
CA THR A 468 -9.96 13.48 0.17
C THR A 468 -11.45 13.72 -0.06
N VAL A 469 -12.21 12.64 -0.17
CA VAL A 469 -13.67 12.66 -0.21
C VAL A 469 -14.19 12.75 1.22
N LYS A 470 -15.03 13.76 1.48
CA LYS A 470 -15.64 13.97 2.80
C LYS A 470 -16.75 12.95 3.06
N ALA A 471 -17.19 12.84 4.29
CA ALA A 471 -18.27 11.96 4.70
C ALA A 471 -19.62 12.21 3.96
N ASP A 472 -19.82 13.43 3.42
CA ASP A 472 -20.97 13.76 2.59
C ASP A 472 -20.77 13.45 1.11
N GLY A 473 -19.67 12.81 0.74
CA GLY A 473 -19.30 12.45 -0.63
C GLY A 473 -18.64 13.59 -1.41
N THR A 474 -18.54 14.81 -0.87
CA THR A 474 -17.94 15.96 -1.58
C THR A 474 -16.42 15.94 -1.52
N PHE A 475 -15.77 16.42 -2.58
CA PHE A 475 -14.33 16.65 -2.62
C PHE A 475 -13.98 18.01 -3.25
N THR A 476 -12.76 18.47 -3.03
CA THR A 476 -12.24 19.70 -3.63
C THR A 476 -10.79 19.48 -4.05
N VAL A 477 -10.51 19.77 -5.32
CA VAL A 477 -9.15 19.81 -5.90
C VAL A 477 -8.76 21.27 -6.06
N LEU A 478 -7.56 21.63 -5.67
CA LEU A 478 -7.02 22.97 -5.81
C LEU A 478 -5.97 23.00 -6.92
N ASP A 479 -6.00 24.04 -7.74
CA ASP A 479 -5.03 24.28 -8.81
C ASP A 479 -4.77 25.80 -8.92
N GLU A 480 -3.68 26.16 -9.59
CA GLU A 480 -3.33 27.51 -9.97
C GLU A 480 -2.85 27.47 -11.44
N PRO A 481 -3.80 27.54 -12.40
CA PRO A 481 -3.47 27.42 -13.82
C PRO A 481 -2.64 28.63 -14.27
N ASP A 482 -1.48 28.37 -14.84
CA ASP A 482 -0.50 29.39 -15.20
C ASP A 482 -0.50 29.77 -16.68
N LEU A 483 -1.40 29.18 -17.49
CA LEU A 483 -1.57 29.43 -18.92
C LEU A 483 -2.98 29.91 -19.25
N VAL A 484 -3.08 30.71 -20.29
CA VAL A 484 -4.36 31.20 -20.83
C VAL A 484 -4.90 30.23 -21.88
N GLY A 485 -6.19 29.99 -21.86
CA GLY A 485 -6.88 29.10 -22.78
C GLY A 485 -7.62 27.98 -22.07
N ASP A 486 -7.99 26.96 -22.80
CA ASP A 486 -8.75 25.84 -22.27
C ASP A 486 -7.84 24.86 -21.52
N ALA A 487 -8.20 24.57 -20.29
CA ALA A 487 -7.62 23.55 -19.43
C ALA A 487 -8.70 22.50 -19.13
N THR A 488 -8.43 21.23 -19.45
CA THR A 488 -9.34 20.12 -19.15
C THR A 488 -8.86 19.40 -17.90
N TYR A 489 -9.71 19.33 -16.91
CA TYR A 489 -9.50 18.62 -15.67
C TYR A 489 -10.16 17.26 -15.72
N THR A 490 -9.43 16.23 -15.36
CA THR A 490 -9.94 14.85 -15.22
C THR A 490 -9.82 14.44 -13.77
N VAL A 491 -10.89 13.95 -13.18
CA VAL A 491 -10.90 13.39 -11.84
C VAL A 491 -11.26 11.93 -11.93
N SER A 492 -10.45 11.09 -11.30
CA SER A 492 -10.55 9.63 -11.33
C SER A 492 -10.67 9.08 -9.92
N PHE A 493 -11.46 8.01 -9.78
CA PHE A 493 -11.46 7.16 -8.59
C PHE A 493 -11.11 5.73 -9.03
N PRO A 494 -9.89 5.25 -8.76
CA PRO A 494 -9.43 3.94 -9.23
C PRO A 494 -10.09 2.75 -8.48
N GLY A 495 -10.97 3.03 -7.51
CA GLY A 495 -11.49 2.03 -6.59
C GLY A 495 -10.53 1.75 -5.42
N ASP A 496 -11.00 0.90 -4.51
CA ASP A 496 -10.23 0.30 -3.42
C ASP A 496 -10.71 -1.13 -3.17
N LEU A 497 -10.21 -1.81 -2.14
CA LEU A 497 -10.63 -3.19 -1.83
C LEU A 497 -12.11 -3.31 -1.45
N THR A 498 -12.75 -2.21 -1.07
CA THR A 498 -14.17 -2.15 -0.69
C THR A 498 -15.06 -1.51 -1.73
N HIS A 499 -14.48 -0.81 -2.71
CA HIS A 499 -15.23 -0.02 -3.68
C HIS A 499 -14.70 -0.26 -5.10
N ARG A 500 -15.59 -0.42 -6.06
CA ARG A 500 -15.23 -0.50 -7.48
C ARG A 500 -14.80 0.85 -8.02
N PRO A 501 -13.98 0.88 -9.09
CA PRO A 501 -13.64 2.12 -9.79
C PRO A 501 -14.89 2.85 -10.28
N ALA A 502 -14.87 4.19 -10.24
CA ALA A 502 -15.87 5.03 -10.92
C ALA A 502 -15.35 5.42 -12.31
N GLU A 503 -16.28 5.65 -13.26
CA GLU A 503 -15.90 6.27 -14.54
C GLU A 503 -15.33 7.67 -14.29
N ASP A 504 -14.25 8.00 -15.00
CA ASP A 504 -13.61 9.32 -14.91
C ASP A 504 -14.58 10.44 -15.28
N ILE A 505 -14.49 11.54 -14.55
CA ILE A 505 -15.28 12.73 -14.82
C ILE A 505 -14.38 13.87 -15.28
N THR A 506 -14.79 14.58 -16.34
CA THR A 506 -14.01 15.66 -16.92
C THR A 506 -14.74 17.00 -16.86
N HIS A 507 -13.97 18.09 -16.80
CA HIS A 507 -14.48 19.45 -16.84
C HIS A 507 -13.47 20.39 -17.51
N THR A 508 -13.91 21.13 -18.53
CA THR A 508 -13.05 22.09 -19.20
C THR A 508 -13.32 23.50 -18.67
N VAL A 509 -12.25 24.19 -18.28
CA VAL A 509 -12.25 25.56 -17.77
C VAL A 509 -11.46 26.44 -18.73
N THR A 510 -12.06 27.54 -19.17
CA THR A 510 -11.35 28.55 -19.97
C THR A 510 -10.66 29.53 -19.02
N VAL A 511 -9.33 29.52 -19.00
CA VAL A 511 -8.50 30.41 -18.19
C VAL A 511 -8.30 31.74 -18.92
N ALA A 512 -8.73 32.83 -18.32
CA ALA A 512 -8.61 34.16 -18.87
C ALA A 512 -7.22 34.77 -18.60
N LYS A 513 -6.88 35.80 -19.37
CA LYS A 513 -5.69 36.62 -19.13
C LYS A 513 -5.78 37.34 -17.79
N ALA A 514 -4.66 37.41 -17.10
CA ALA A 514 -4.53 38.16 -15.85
C ALA A 514 -4.81 39.66 -16.08
N PRO A 515 -5.76 40.29 -15.36
CA PRO A 515 -6.06 41.68 -15.54
C PRO A 515 -4.91 42.56 -15.03
N THR A 516 -4.64 43.66 -15.79
CA THR A 516 -3.63 44.64 -15.38
C THR A 516 -4.25 45.99 -15.12
N SER A 517 -3.59 46.81 -14.31
CA SER A 517 -4.03 48.14 -13.96
C SER A 517 -2.86 49.14 -13.90
N ILE A 518 -3.06 50.32 -14.53
CA ILE A 518 -2.14 51.44 -14.43
C ILE A 518 -2.85 52.52 -13.61
N ALA A 519 -2.20 53.02 -12.56
CA ALA A 519 -2.65 54.20 -11.81
C ALA A 519 -1.62 55.30 -11.96
N LEU A 520 -2.08 56.56 -12.16
CA LEU A 520 -1.23 57.74 -12.32
C LEU A 520 -1.49 58.74 -11.20
N THR A 521 -0.41 59.35 -10.72
CA THR A 521 -0.43 60.51 -9.84
C THR A 521 0.32 61.65 -10.53
N ALA A 522 -0.39 62.70 -10.86
CA ALA A 522 0.13 63.85 -11.56
C ALA A 522 -0.22 65.14 -10.78
N PRO A 523 0.57 66.21 -10.88
CA PRO A 523 0.20 67.52 -10.36
C PRO A 523 -0.99 68.07 -11.14
N ASP A 524 -1.90 68.86 -10.46
CA ASP A 524 -3.03 69.45 -11.12
C ASP A 524 -2.60 70.59 -12.06
N GLU A 525 -1.49 71.25 -11.75
CA GLU A 525 -0.95 72.37 -12.51
C GLU A 525 0.56 72.25 -12.71
N GLY A 526 1.05 72.80 -13.83
CA GLY A 526 2.46 72.94 -14.16
C GLY A 526 2.76 74.27 -14.86
N SER A 527 4.06 74.60 -14.99
CA SER A 527 4.52 75.77 -15.70
C SER A 527 5.09 75.47 -17.06
N LEU A 528 4.84 76.31 -18.07
CA LEU A 528 5.37 76.19 -19.38
C LEU A 528 6.90 76.22 -19.35
N GLY A 529 7.54 75.16 -19.94
CA GLY A 529 8.98 75.06 -20.00
C GLY A 529 9.65 74.56 -18.72
N ALA A 530 8.88 74.29 -17.65
CA ALA A 530 9.37 73.64 -16.45
C ALA A 530 9.15 72.13 -16.54
N GLY A 531 10.02 71.31 -15.94
CA GLY A 531 9.85 69.88 -15.86
C GLY A 531 8.65 69.52 -15.00
N ILE A 532 7.84 68.57 -15.47
CA ILE A 532 6.79 67.93 -14.69
C ILE A 532 7.12 66.45 -14.51
N THR A 533 6.72 65.95 -13.36
CA THR A 533 6.90 64.53 -13.02
C THR A 533 5.54 63.92 -12.76
N ILE A 534 5.24 62.83 -13.45
CA ILE A 534 4.05 61.99 -13.23
C ILE A 534 4.56 60.67 -12.70
N THR A 535 4.10 60.27 -11.54
CA THR A 535 4.40 58.97 -10.99
C THR A 535 3.24 58.02 -11.22
N GLY A 536 3.51 56.70 -11.26
CA GLY A 536 2.45 55.73 -11.41
C GLY A 536 2.84 54.37 -10.86
N THR A 537 1.83 53.54 -10.74
CA THR A 537 1.99 52.13 -10.44
C THR A 537 1.36 51.29 -11.54
N PHE A 538 2.00 50.21 -11.86
CA PHE A 538 1.52 49.20 -12.78
C PHE A 538 1.46 47.84 -12.07
N THR A 539 0.29 47.25 -11.99
CA THR A 539 0.02 46.01 -11.25
C THR A 539 -0.70 45.01 -12.10
N ALA A 540 -0.54 43.72 -11.80
CA ALA A 540 -1.37 42.64 -12.30
C ALA A 540 -2.00 41.90 -11.13
N GLN A 541 -3.15 41.28 -11.38
CA GLN A 541 -3.75 40.28 -10.52
C GLN A 541 -3.41 38.88 -11.09
N GLY A 542 -3.13 37.92 -10.24
CA GLY A 542 -2.76 36.56 -10.68
C GLY A 542 -1.32 36.49 -11.19
N LYS A 543 -1.12 36.11 -12.45
CA LYS A 543 0.23 35.94 -13.04
C LYS A 543 1.04 37.23 -12.90
N ALA A 544 2.26 37.09 -12.43
CA ALA A 544 3.17 38.22 -12.25
C ALA A 544 3.49 38.89 -13.59
N LEU A 545 3.60 40.21 -13.60
CA LEU A 545 4.05 40.99 -14.74
C LEU A 545 5.45 40.55 -15.21
N PRO A 546 5.74 40.64 -16.53
CA PRO A 546 7.07 40.39 -17.03
C PRO A 546 8.08 41.38 -16.42
N ASP A 547 9.28 40.88 -16.12
CA ASP A 547 10.39 41.73 -15.67
C ASP A 547 10.63 42.89 -16.64
N ARG A 548 10.73 44.11 -16.10
CA ARG A 548 10.95 45.34 -16.87
C ARG A 548 9.88 45.59 -17.94
N ALA A 549 8.61 45.43 -17.58
CA ALA A 549 7.52 45.87 -18.46
C ALA A 549 7.74 47.29 -18.96
N VAL A 550 7.54 47.52 -20.25
CA VAL A 550 7.77 48.82 -20.91
C VAL A 550 6.43 49.45 -21.26
N LEU A 551 6.19 50.64 -20.72
CA LEU A 551 4.98 51.41 -20.94
C LEU A 551 5.19 52.43 -22.04
N LYS A 552 4.21 52.56 -22.94
CA LYS A 552 4.14 53.63 -23.95
C LYS A 552 3.51 54.86 -23.34
N VAL A 553 4.15 56.01 -23.54
CA VAL A 553 3.66 57.31 -23.06
C VAL A 553 3.34 58.17 -24.26
N VAL A 554 2.13 58.74 -24.24
CA VAL A 554 1.65 59.67 -25.29
C VAL A 554 1.23 60.97 -24.63
N ARG A 555 1.73 62.09 -25.12
CA ARG A 555 1.31 63.43 -24.75
C ARG A 555 0.37 64.00 -25.82
N THR A 556 -0.78 64.53 -25.40
CA THR A 556 -1.74 65.23 -26.24
C THR A 556 -1.91 66.64 -25.73
N ASP A 557 -1.62 67.61 -26.57
CA ASP A 557 -1.78 69.06 -26.31
C ASP A 557 -2.38 69.75 -27.55
N ARG A 558 -2.54 71.08 -27.49
CA ARG A 558 -3.15 71.83 -28.62
C ARG A 558 -2.32 71.76 -29.92
N LEU A 559 -1.05 71.34 -29.90
CA LEU A 559 -0.23 71.17 -31.07
C LEU A 559 -0.35 69.76 -31.67
N GLY A 560 -1.17 68.91 -31.03
CA GLY A 560 -1.43 67.54 -31.44
C GLY A 560 -0.85 66.49 -30.50
N THR A 561 -0.87 65.26 -30.94
CA THR A 561 -0.43 64.08 -30.19
C THR A 561 1.00 63.75 -30.54
N GLY A 562 1.82 63.46 -29.50
CA GLY A 562 3.20 63.00 -29.66
C GLY A 562 3.55 61.90 -28.71
N THR A 563 4.31 60.91 -29.20
CA THR A 563 4.84 59.83 -28.33
C THR A 563 6.09 60.35 -27.60
N LEU A 564 6.13 60.15 -26.30
CA LEU A 564 7.31 60.40 -25.46
C LEU A 564 8.18 59.14 -25.36
N SER A 565 9.30 59.26 -24.70
CA SER A 565 10.13 58.10 -24.39
C SER A 565 9.34 57.05 -23.60
N SER A 566 9.49 55.79 -23.95
CA SER A 566 8.90 54.68 -23.17
C SER A 566 9.51 54.63 -21.76
N VAL A 567 8.72 54.19 -20.80
CA VAL A 567 9.13 54.08 -19.41
C VAL A 567 9.16 52.62 -19.00
N THR A 568 10.25 52.21 -18.35
CA THR A 568 10.39 50.87 -17.80
C THR A 568 9.85 50.86 -16.38
N VAL A 569 9.04 49.88 -16.05
CA VAL A 569 8.49 49.67 -14.71
C VAL A 569 9.59 49.07 -13.82
N ALA A 570 9.71 49.60 -12.61
CA ALA A 570 10.61 49.07 -11.59
C ALA A 570 10.07 47.76 -11.01
N ALA A 571 10.92 47.00 -10.29
CA ALA A 571 10.55 45.68 -9.73
C ALA A 571 9.40 45.79 -8.68
N ASP A 572 9.20 46.95 -8.09
CA ASP A 572 8.10 47.20 -7.15
C ASP A 572 6.80 47.68 -7.85
N GLY A 573 6.77 47.63 -9.18
CA GLY A 573 5.62 48.09 -9.97
C GLY A 573 5.54 49.59 -10.17
N THR A 574 6.47 50.40 -9.67
CA THR A 574 6.46 51.86 -9.82
C THR A 574 7.12 52.29 -11.13
N PHE A 575 6.70 53.46 -11.61
CA PHE A 575 7.35 54.12 -12.77
C PHE A 575 7.21 55.63 -12.68
N THR A 576 8.05 56.36 -13.43
CA THR A 576 8.05 57.80 -13.49
C THR A 576 8.12 58.29 -14.92
N VAL A 577 7.25 59.23 -15.30
CA VAL A 577 7.26 59.94 -16.57
C VAL A 577 7.71 61.37 -16.31
N GLU A 578 8.76 61.80 -17.02
CA GLU A 578 9.23 63.18 -16.99
C GLU A 578 9.02 63.85 -18.32
N ASP A 579 8.49 65.05 -18.33
CA ASP A 579 8.31 65.83 -19.57
C ASP A 579 8.43 67.35 -19.27
N ILE A 580 8.73 68.11 -20.33
CA ILE A 580 8.70 69.57 -20.33
C ILE A 580 7.56 70.01 -21.26
N PRO A 581 6.44 70.52 -20.73
CA PRO A 581 5.30 70.94 -21.52
C PRO A 581 5.68 72.09 -22.49
N ARG A 582 5.24 71.91 -23.74
CA ARG A 582 5.52 72.88 -24.85
C ARG A 582 4.37 73.84 -25.16
N THR A 583 3.21 73.67 -24.50
CA THR A 583 2.01 74.48 -24.73
C THR A 583 1.35 74.82 -23.39
N ARG A 584 0.69 76.01 -23.36
CA ARG A 584 -0.19 76.35 -22.24
C ARG A 584 -1.55 75.69 -22.38
N ARG A 585 -2.32 75.62 -21.32
CA ARG A 585 -3.62 74.94 -21.13
C ARG A 585 -3.44 73.47 -20.84
N ASP A 586 -4.51 72.73 -21.00
CA ASP A 586 -4.55 71.33 -20.63
C ASP A 586 -3.62 70.47 -21.54
N VAL A 587 -2.79 69.69 -20.90
CA VAL A 587 -1.93 68.69 -21.50
C VAL A 587 -2.28 67.31 -20.92
N THR A 588 -2.69 66.38 -21.73
CA THR A 588 -3.06 65.04 -21.31
C THR A 588 -1.94 64.07 -21.59
N TYR A 589 -1.54 63.33 -20.57
CA TYR A 589 -0.58 62.23 -20.69
C TYR A 589 -1.34 60.92 -20.58
N THR A 590 -1.18 60.04 -21.61
CA THR A 590 -1.76 58.70 -21.62
C THR A 590 -0.63 57.70 -21.57
N VAL A 591 -0.67 56.89 -20.52
CA VAL A 591 0.27 55.78 -20.34
C VAL A 591 -0.47 54.48 -20.67
N SER A 592 0.10 53.64 -21.47
CA SER A 592 -0.54 52.38 -21.93
C SER A 592 0.44 51.25 -22.02
N TRP A 593 -0.09 50.08 -21.78
CA TRP A 593 0.58 48.79 -22.00
C TRP A 593 -0.31 47.92 -22.89
N PRO A 594 0.26 47.26 -23.94
CA PRO A 594 -0.53 46.53 -24.95
C PRO A 594 -1.02 45.19 -24.44
N GLY A 595 -0.58 44.74 -23.27
CA GLY A 595 -0.75 43.35 -22.81
C GLY A 595 0.29 42.42 -23.43
N ASP A 596 0.23 41.18 -23.06
CA ASP A 596 0.98 40.04 -23.61
C ASP A 596 0.09 38.79 -23.70
N ASP A 597 0.70 37.61 -23.87
CA ASP A 597 -0.05 36.36 -23.99
C ASP A 597 -0.76 35.96 -22.68
N LEU A 598 -0.27 36.43 -21.54
CA LEU A 598 -0.78 36.08 -20.20
C LEU A 598 -1.59 37.19 -19.55
N HIS A 599 -1.48 38.46 -20.04
CA HIS A 599 -2.07 39.64 -19.37
C HIS A 599 -2.93 40.44 -20.32
N THR A 600 -3.95 41.10 -19.76
CA THR A 600 -4.79 42.06 -20.49
C THR A 600 -4.08 43.39 -20.72
N PRO A 601 -4.42 44.15 -21.78
CA PRO A 601 -3.91 45.50 -21.94
C PRO A 601 -4.51 46.45 -20.90
N SER A 602 -3.76 47.52 -20.55
CA SER A 602 -4.24 48.56 -19.67
C SER A 602 -3.80 49.95 -20.11
N THR A 603 -4.57 50.95 -19.73
CA THR A 603 -4.28 52.35 -20.03
C THR A 603 -4.81 53.27 -18.92
N ALA A 604 -4.08 54.35 -18.66
CA ALA A 604 -4.50 55.41 -17.79
C ALA A 604 -4.11 56.79 -18.34
N SER A 605 -4.85 57.80 -18.01
CA SER A 605 -4.57 59.17 -18.46
C SER A 605 -4.64 60.16 -17.30
N ALA A 606 -3.75 61.15 -17.33
CA ALA A 606 -3.76 62.30 -16.41
C ALA A 606 -3.68 63.57 -17.20
N THR A 607 -4.45 64.58 -16.81
CA THR A 607 -4.46 65.91 -17.46
C THR A 607 -3.91 66.95 -16.48
N ILE A 608 -2.93 67.70 -16.95
CA ILE A 608 -2.24 68.75 -16.17
C ILE A 608 -2.52 70.10 -16.83
N ARG A 609 -2.93 71.08 -16.05
CA ARG A 609 -3.14 72.45 -16.51
C ARG A 609 -1.83 73.22 -16.52
N ILE A 610 -1.35 73.60 -17.75
CA ILE A 610 -0.09 74.32 -17.91
C ILE A 610 -0.40 75.82 -17.89
N THR A 611 0.18 76.50 -16.94
CA THR A 611 0.04 77.98 -16.70
C THR A 611 1.29 78.72 -17.23
N HIS A 612 1.64 79.83 -16.64
CA HIS A 612 2.78 80.66 -17.05
C HIS A 612 4.13 79.99 -16.78
#